data_1e00f1b51c974ddb710ce46fb41dfb56
#
_entry.id   1e00f1b51c974ddb710ce46fb41dfb56
#
_cell.length_a   1.000
_cell.length_b   1.000
_cell.length_c   1.000
_cell.angle_alpha   90.00
_cell.angle_beta   90.00
_cell.angle_gamma   90.00
#
_symmetry.space_group_name_H-M   'P 1'
#
loop_
_entity.id
_entity.type
_entity.pdbx_description
1 polymer ?
#
loop_
_entity_poly.entity_id
_entity_poly.type
_entity_poly.pdbx_seq_one_letter_code
_entity_poly.pdbx_strand_id
1 'polypeptide(L)'
;MKKILFSLITLLFISCSKEELPEVFTLTITSNPTEGGIITPSSGEFEEGTEVTLRVNTNTHYDFDKWSGNWSGTESPLTIIMDGNKTLVGNFKLMDSDGDGVTDDIDTCPDTSSGQTVDSNGCSDSEKDTDGDGVTDNLDTCSYTPEGESVDSNGCSDSQKDTDGDGVTDDIDSCTETRNGVPVDENGCMLSPVYLDENGVTIKSSSWGRVSDVGEVNGVEYTIGNYNYIRTWISEGRNLNQLCTSLIINMDYGFSNGIPPEFNGDISSWDVSNVTGMYGMFINSQFNGDISNWNVSSVVSMERMFDNSQFNGDISNWDVSNVTDMEDMFINTTFNSDISNWDVSNVTDMSNMFDKSQFNGDISNWDVSNVTDMSNMFDNSQFNGDISNWDVSYVTNM
;
A
#
# COMPACT_ATOMS: atom_id res chain seq x y z
N MET A 1 88.22 -3.80 126.07
CA MET A 1 88.33 -4.35 124.75
C MET A 1 87.02 -4.16 123.96
N LYS A 2 86.92 -3.11 123.39
CA LYS A 2 85.62 -2.78 122.62
C LYS A 2 85.98 -2.63 121.17
N LYS A 3 85.28 -3.39 120.27
CA LYS A 3 85.40 -3.26 118.90
C LYS A 3 84.31 -2.28 118.43
N ILE A 4 84.66 -1.31 117.71
CA ILE A 4 83.76 -0.35 117.06
C ILE A 4 83.48 -0.82 115.59
N LEU A 5 82.23 -0.97 115.21
CA LEU A 5 81.81 -1.42 113.91
C LEU A 5 81.42 -0.16 113.13
N PHE A 6 82.02 0.09 112.00
CA PHE A 6 81.62 1.17 111.01
C PHE A 6 80.59 0.63 109.95
N SER A 7 79.47 1.18 109.97
CA SER A 7 78.44 0.84 108.97
C SER A 7 78.55 1.83 107.78
N LEU A 8 78.71 1.27 106.59
CA LEU A 8 78.73 2.02 105.27
C LEU A 8 77.39 2.06 104.74
N ILE A 9 76.77 3.24 104.65
CA ILE A 9 75.46 3.47 103.97
C ILE A 9 75.70 3.79 102.50
N THR A 10 75.31 2.89 101.61
CA THR A 10 75.33 3.09 100.17
C THR A 10 74.02 3.74 99.76
N LEU A 11 74.04 4.99 99.20
CA LEU A 11 72.88 5.68 98.64
C LEU A 11 72.64 5.17 97.22
N LEU A 12 71.50 4.47 96.99
CA LEU A 12 71.03 4.15 95.66
C LEU A 12 70.24 5.33 95.11
N PHE A 13 70.78 5.97 94.04
CA PHE A 13 70.01 6.91 93.22
C PHE A 13 69.13 6.08 92.31
N ILE A 14 67.76 6.08 92.47
CA ILE A 14 66.79 5.61 91.55
C ILE A 14 66.56 6.78 90.58
N SER A 15 67.05 6.64 89.31
CA SER A 15 66.70 7.52 88.21
C SER A 15 65.27 7.14 87.71
N CYS A 16 64.29 7.95 88.01
CA CYS A 16 62.95 7.84 87.45
C CYS A 16 63.01 8.39 86.04
N SER A 17 63.18 7.53 85.03
CA SER A 17 62.92 7.90 83.66
C SER A 17 61.41 8.06 83.53
N LYS A 18 60.95 9.25 83.17
CA LYS A 18 59.56 9.53 82.77
C LYS A 18 59.35 8.78 81.46
N GLU A 19 58.66 7.63 81.47
CA GLU A 19 58.13 7.04 80.24
C GLU A 19 57.08 8.02 79.73
N GLU A 20 57.39 8.71 78.64
CA GLU A 20 56.35 9.42 77.86
C GLU A 20 55.44 8.38 77.21
N LEU A 21 54.17 8.40 77.56
CA LEU A 21 53.19 7.57 76.93
C LEU A 21 53.18 7.93 75.47
N PRO A 22 53.16 6.96 74.55
CA PRO A 22 53.09 7.23 73.11
C PRO A 22 51.86 8.12 72.76
N GLU A 23 52.10 9.11 71.91
CA GLU A 23 51.02 9.99 71.41
C GLU A 23 50.03 9.12 70.60
N VAL A 24 48.76 9.35 70.79
CA VAL A 24 47.68 8.58 70.11
C VAL A 24 46.98 9.46 69.12
N PHE A 25 46.87 9.01 67.85
CA PHE A 25 46.22 9.70 66.76
C PHE A 25 44.95 9.00 66.28
N THR A 26 43.96 9.79 65.94
CA THR A 26 42.69 9.29 65.42
C THR A 26 42.78 9.09 63.91
N LEU A 27 42.38 7.92 63.43
CA LEU A 27 42.15 7.63 62.06
C LEU A 27 40.62 7.62 61.81
N THR A 28 40.11 8.51 60.90
CA THR A 28 38.76 8.53 60.49
C THR A 28 38.63 7.99 59.04
N ILE A 29 37.87 6.94 58.87
CA ILE A 29 37.66 6.30 57.58
C ILE A 29 36.14 6.42 57.19
N THR A 30 35.87 6.86 55.96
CA THR A 30 34.52 6.88 55.42
C THR A 30 34.48 6.31 54.01
N SER A 31 33.35 5.71 53.63
CA SER A 31 33.05 5.29 52.26
C SER A 31 32.15 6.31 51.59
N ASN A 32 32.40 6.63 50.35
CA ASN A 32 31.59 7.55 49.52
C ASN A 32 31.35 6.95 48.13
N PRO A 33 30.11 6.59 47.75
CA PRO A 33 28.94 6.53 48.65
C PRO A 33 29.11 5.46 49.74
N THR A 34 28.31 5.55 50.82
CA THR A 34 28.39 4.63 51.96
C THR A 34 28.08 3.19 51.60
N GLU A 35 27.23 2.98 50.61
CA GLU A 35 26.84 1.71 50.01
C GLU A 35 27.92 1.13 49.07
N GLY A 36 28.93 1.88 48.69
CA GLY A 36 29.94 1.45 47.71
C GLY A 36 30.88 0.33 48.23
N GLY A 37 31.11 0.26 49.52
CA GLY A 37 31.96 -0.78 50.06
C GLY A 37 32.39 -0.55 51.54
N ILE A 38 33.10 -1.52 52.08
CA ILE A 38 33.59 -1.53 53.45
C ILE A 38 35.13 -1.44 53.45
N ILE A 39 35.66 -0.57 54.29
CA ILE A 39 37.11 -0.41 54.49
C ILE A 39 37.52 -0.98 55.85
N THR A 40 38.56 -1.80 55.87
CA THR A 40 39.08 -2.43 57.10
C THR A 40 40.56 -2.14 57.27
N PRO A 41 41.03 -1.82 58.49
CA PRO A 41 40.20 -1.58 59.69
C PRO A 41 39.35 -0.35 59.58
N SER A 42 38.27 -0.26 60.35
CA SER A 42 37.43 0.92 60.49
C SER A 42 38.15 2.04 61.25
N SER A 43 37.53 3.22 61.34
CA SER A 43 38.04 4.35 62.16
C SER A 43 38.42 3.89 63.57
N GLY A 44 39.51 4.44 64.12
CA GLY A 44 40.03 4.07 65.42
C GLY A 44 41.17 4.96 65.88
N GLU A 45 41.71 4.66 67.08
CA GLU A 45 42.86 5.33 67.66
C GLU A 45 44.09 4.43 67.56
N PHE A 46 45.25 5.00 67.19
CA PHE A 46 46.49 4.31 66.94
C PHE A 46 47.64 5.11 67.55
N GLU A 47 48.68 4.42 68.15
CA GLU A 47 49.90 5.03 68.65
C GLU A 47 50.70 5.68 67.50
N GLU A 48 51.43 6.72 67.78
CA GLU A 48 52.41 7.34 66.89
C GLU A 48 53.34 6.32 66.25
N GLY A 49 53.51 6.43 64.89
CA GLY A 49 54.40 5.51 64.15
C GLY A 49 53.75 4.19 63.80
N THR A 50 52.51 3.91 64.20
CA THR A 50 51.78 2.70 63.80
C THR A 50 51.55 2.66 62.28
N GLU A 51 51.93 1.55 61.64
CA GLU A 51 51.57 1.28 60.22
C GLU A 51 50.17 0.64 60.18
N VAL A 52 49.26 1.32 59.54
CA VAL A 52 47.86 0.83 59.34
C VAL A 52 47.67 0.47 57.90
N THR A 53 47.34 -0.79 57.60
CA THR A 53 47.04 -1.27 56.26
C THR A 53 45.56 -1.33 56.06
N LEU A 54 45.07 -0.46 55.20
CA LEU A 54 43.64 -0.35 54.81
C LEU A 54 43.35 -1.29 53.62
N ARG A 55 42.28 -2.11 53.74
CA ARG A 55 41.78 -2.99 52.69
C ARG A 55 40.37 -2.57 52.34
N VAL A 56 40.14 -2.42 51.06
CA VAL A 56 38.82 -2.11 50.49
C VAL A 56 38.13 -3.41 50.06
N ASN A 57 36.91 -3.59 50.49
CA ASN A 57 35.99 -4.63 49.97
C ASN A 57 34.81 -3.89 49.32
N THR A 58 34.69 -3.98 48.01
CA THR A 58 33.58 -3.37 47.24
C THR A 58 32.30 -4.18 47.43
N ASN A 59 31.18 -3.50 47.44
CA ASN A 59 29.87 -4.14 47.38
C ASN A 59 29.50 -4.46 45.91
N THR A 60 28.44 -5.25 45.70
CA THR A 60 27.94 -5.60 44.37
C THR A 60 27.68 -4.34 43.55
N HIS A 61 28.02 -4.36 42.27
CA HIS A 61 27.92 -3.27 41.30
C HIS A 61 28.80 -2.04 41.55
N TYR A 62 29.75 -2.10 42.57
CA TYR A 62 30.66 -1.00 42.84
C TYR A 62 32.11 -1.41 42.62
N ASP A 63 32.88 -0.49 42.05
CA ASP A 63 34.33 -0.52 42.00
C ASP A 63 34.93 0.53 42.93
N PHE A 64 36.14 0.23 43.48
CA PHE A 64 36.91 1.24 44.17
C PHE A 64 37.55 2.21 43.17
N ASP A 65 37.20 3.49 43.25
CA ASP A 65 37.74 4.53 42.38
C ASP A 65 39.07 5.07 42.89
N LYS A 66 39.10 5.61 44.12
CA LYS A 66 40.31 6.23 44.69
C LYS A 66 40.13 6.60 46.14
N TRP A 67 41.27 6.82 46.79
CA TRP A 67 41.33 7.49 48.09
C TRP A 67 41.29 9.01 47.93
N SER A 68 40.74 9.70 48.92
CA SER A 68 40.80 11.16 49.09
C SER A 68 40.91 11.52 50.56
N GLY A 69 41.26 12.79 50.88
CA GLY A 69 41.52 13.26 52.23
C GLY A 69 43.00 13.45 52.46
N ASN A 70 43.54 12.90 53.60
CA ASN A 70 45.00 13.02 53.92
C ASN A 70 45.88 12.12 53.01
N TRP A 71 45.27 11.29 52.17
CA TRP A 71 45.97 10.49 51.17
C TRP A 71 45.13 10.56 49.87
N SER A 72 45.84 10.47 48.74
CA SER A 72 45.17 10.38 47.40
C SER A 72 45.89 9.36 46.53
N GLY A 73 45.17 8.46 45.90
CA GLY A 73 45.71 7.39 45.04
C GLY A 73 44.69 6.27 44.87
N THR A 74 45.08 5.22 44.17
CA THR A 74 44.23 4.10 43.82
C THR A 74 44.68 2.77 44.43
N GLU A 75 45.78 2.80 45.29
CA GLU A 75 46.30 1.60 45.86
C GLU A 75 45.32 0.94 46.83
N SER A 76 45.11 -0.35 46.68
CA SER A 76 44.34 -1.19 47.57
C SER A 76 45.02 -2.59 47.64
N PRO A 77 45.61 -3.00 48.78
CA PRO A 77 45.64 -2.34 50.08
C PRO A 77 46.54 -1.09 50.15
N LEU A 78 46.13 -0.10 50.97
CA LEU A 78 46.90 1.10 51.26
C LEU A 78 47.48 1.01 52.64
N THR A 79 48.82 1.18 52.82
CA THR A 79 49.51 1.28 54.14
C THR A 79 49.84 2.75 54.40
N ILE A 80 49.43 3.24 55.57
CA ILE A 80 49.69 4.60 56.05
C ILE A 80 50.40 4.54 57.40
N ILE A 81 51.26 5.54 57.73
CA ILE A 81 51.90 5.71 59.02
C ILE A 81 51.12 6.78 59.80
N MET A 82 50.81 6.50 61.06
CA MET A 82 50.14 7.45 61.97
C MET A 82 51.15 8.41 62.58
N ASP A 83 51.33 9.56 61.92
CA ASP A 83 52.20 10.69 62.35
C ASP A 83 51.36 11.94 62.69
N GLY A 84 50.04 11.78 62.84
CA GLY A 84 49.06 12.77 63.17
C GLY A 84 47.63 12.23 62.91
N ASN A 85 46.61 12.98 63.30
CA ASN A 85 45.20 12.63 62.97
C ASN A 85 44.99 12.58 61.45
N LYS A 86 44.42 11.52 60.99
CA LYS A 86 44.17 11.32 59.55
C LYS A 86 42.66 11.07 59.25
N THR A 87 42.18 11.70 58.14
CA THR A 87 40.89 11.44 57.63
C THR A 87 41.03 10.98 56.17
N LEU A 88 40.55 9.76 55.87
CA LEU A 88 40.52 9.21 54.49
C LEU A 88 39.10 8.85 54.07
N VAL A 89 38.84 9.11 52.80
CA VAL A 89 37.60 8.72 52.18
C VAL A 89 37.94 7.74 51.06
N GLY A 90 37.38 6.53 51.12
CA GLY A 90 37.36 5.62 49.97
C GLY A 90 36.21 5.97 49.06
N ASN A 91 36.52 6.41 47.86
CA ASN A 91 35.53 6.75 46.87
C ASN A 91 35.27 5.52 46.00
N PHE A 92 33.98 5.27 45.74
CA PHE A 92 33.49 4.16 44.92
C PHE A 92 32.68 4.71 43.77
N LYS A 93 32.67 3.99 42.68
CA LYS A 93 31.84 4.29 41.50
C LYS A 93 31.01 3.06 41.14
N LEU A 94 29.85 3.25 40.56
CA LEU A 94 29.09 2.17 39.93
C LEU A 94 29.88 1.56 38.78
N MET A 95 29.77 0.26 38.61
CA MET A 95 30.34 -0.48 37.50
C MET A 95 29.48 -0.26 36.25
N ASP A 96 30.13 -0.29 35.10
CA ASP A 96 29.56 -0.35 33.76
C ASP A 96 30.46 -1.33 33.01
N SER A 97 30.05 -2.61 33.03
CA SER A 97 30.93 -3.72 32.68
C SER A 97 31.18 -3.87 31.20
N ASP A 98 30.24 -3.51 30.35
CA ASP A 98 30.31 -3.58 28.88
C ASP A 98 30.61 -2.23 28.22
N GLY A 99 30.46 -1.14 28.98
CA GLY A 99 30.86 0.21 28.54
C GLY A 99 29.83 0.87 27.61
N ASP A 100 28.58 0.53 27.74
CA ASP A 100 27.49 1.07 26.96
C ASP A 100 26.93 2.40 27.51
N GLY A 101 27.29 2.75 28.77
CA GLY A 101 26.89 3.97 29.45
C GLY A 101 25.76 3.78 30.46
N VAL A 102 25.27 2.58 30.65
CA VAL A 102 24.30 2.18 31.68
C VAL A 102 25.05 1.34 32.72
N THR A 103 24.80 1.60 34.00
CA THR A 103 25.53 0.93 35.05
C THR A 103 24.91 -0.41 35.42
N ASP A 104 25.77 -1.39 35.85
CA ASP A 104 25.40 -2.79 36.12
C ASP A 104 24.21 -2.97 37.09
N ASP A 105 23.90 -1.98 37.91
CA ASP A 105 22.82 -2.03 38.89
C ASP A 105 21.42 -1.87 38.25
N ILE A 106 21.36 -1.26 37.07
CA ILE A 106 20.12 -1.03 36.31
C ILE A 106 20.15 -1.65 34.91
N ASP A 107 21.33 -2.10 34.48
CA ASP A 107 21.53 -2.74 33.18
C ASP A 107 20.89 -4.12 33.14
N THR A 108 20.01 -4.33 32.14
CA THR A 108 19.33 -5.61 31.88
C THR A 108 19.95 -6.37 30.70
N CYS A 109 20.85 -5.74 29.94
CA CYS A 109 21.54 -6.28 28.78
C CYS A 109 23.08 -6.19 28.97
N PRO A 110 23.69 -6.97 29.90
CA PRO A 110 25.03 -6.76 30.42
C PRO A 110 26.19 -7.06 29.46
N ASP A 111 25.91 -7.37 28.23
CA ASP A 111 26.89 -7.69 27.18
C ASP A 111 26.66 -6.84 25.90
N THR A 112 26.03 -5.67 26.00
CA THR A 112 25.81 -4.79 24.87
C THR A 112 27.13 -4.31 24.26
N SER A 113 27.24 -4.39 22.94
CA SER A 113 28.49 -4.04 22.27
C SER A 113 28.79 -2.55 22.37
N SER A 114 29.98 -2.20 22.85
CA SER A 114 30.42 -0.82 23.01
C SER A 114 30.20 0.05 21.78
N GLY A 115 29.57 1.21 21.97
CA GLY A 115 29.28 2.18 20.93
C GLY A 115 27.94 2.01 20.23
N GLN A 116 27.12 1.06 20.65
CA GLN A 116 25.69 1.01 20.26
C GLN A 116 24.90 2.09 21.00
N THR A 117 23.79 2.49 20.41
CA THR A 117 22.80 3.33 21.10
C THR A 117 21.91 2.42 21.92
N VAL A 118 21.84 2.68 23.23
CA VAL A 118 21.07 1.89 24.20
C VAL A 118 19.94 2.73 24.81
N ASP A 119 18.95 2.04 25.35
CA ASP A 119 17.92 2.69 26.16
C ASP A 119 18.35 2.86 27.62
N SER A 120 17.43 3.28 28.50
CA SER A 120 17.70 3.47 29.95
C SER A 120 18.02 2.19 30.71
N ASN A 121 17.83 1.03 30.10
CA ASN A 121 18.09 -0.28 30.69
C ASN A 121 19.32 -1.00 30.11
N GLY A 122 20.10 -0.30 29.27
CA GLY A 122 21.32 -0.84 28.65
C GLY A 122 21.07 -1.69 27.39
N CYS A 123 19.84 -1.77 26.87
CA CYS A 123 19.54 -2.62 25.73
C CYS A 123 19.57 -1.85 24.42
N SER A 124 20.28 -2.36 23.43
CA SER A 124 20.24 -1.88 22.04
C SER A 124 19.05 -2.45 21.29
N ASP A 125 18.67 -1.82 20.15
CA ASP A 125 17.59 -2.33 19.29
C ASP A 125 17.91 -3.71 18.70
N SER A 126 19.18 -4.14 18.70
CA SER A 126 19.58 -5.48 18.27
C SER A 126 19.41 -6.57 19.35
N GLU A 127 19.10 -6.18 20.58
CA GLU A 127 18.91 -7.07 21.73
C GLU A 127 17.46 -7.08 22.23
N LYS A 128 16.73 -6.02 21.91
CA LYS A 128 15.31 -5.93 22.24
C LYS A 128 14.46 -6.71 21.27
N ASP A 129 13.38 -7.24 21.78
CA ASP A 129 12.24 -7.80 21.09
C ASP A 129 11.01 -7.26 21.84
N THR A 130 10.49 -6.12 21.35
CA THR A 130 9.53 -5.31 22.12
C THR A 130 8.15 -5.95 22.19
N ASP A 131 7.73 -6.69 21.18
CA ASP A 131 6.43 -7.36 21.14
C ASP A 131 6.50 -8.86 21.42
N GLY A 132 7.73 -9.44 21.48
CA GLY A 132 7.95 -10.82 21.90
C GLY A 132 7.67 -11.85 20.80
N ASP A 133 7.76 -11.47 19.54
CA ASP A 133 7.49 -12.33 18.40
C ASP A 133 8.70 -13.20 17.97
N GLY A 134 9.87 -12.93 18.53
CA GLY A 134 11.14 -13.63 18.26
C GLY A 134 12.04 -12.97 17.24
N VAL A 135 11.67 -11.79 16.74
CA VAL A 135 12.49 -10.94 15.87
C VAL A 135 12.84 -9.66 16.61
N THR A 136 14.13 -9.31 16.63
CA THR A 136 14.59 -8.14 17.38
C THR A 136 14.23 -6.82 16.71
N ASP A 137 14.00 -5.76 17.52
CA ASP A 137 13.49 -4.44 17.07
C ASP A 137 14.26 -3.86 15.87
N ASN A 138 15.57 -4.17 15.72
CA ASN A 138 16.36 -3.69 14.60
C ASN A 138 16.09 -4.40 13.27
N LEU A 139 15.49 -5.57 13.30
CA LEU A 139 15.11 -6.38 12.13
C LEU A 139 13.60 -6.38 11.93
N ASP A 140 12.85 -6.10 12.99
CA ASP A 140 11.40 -6.11 12.99
C ASP A 140 10.85 -4.88 12.28
N THR A 141 10.01 -5.14 11.28
CA THR A 141 9.27 -4.11 10.54
C THR A 141 7.80 -4.02 10.94
N CYS A 142 7.34 -4.94 11.78
CA CYS A 142 5.95 -5.08 12.24
C CYS A 142 5.84 -5.06 13.76
N SER A 143 6.27 -4.00 14.38
CA SER A 143 6.55 -3.79 15.82
C SER A 143 5.41 -4.03 16.83
N TYR A 144 4.31 -4.66 16.45
CA TYR A 144 3.17 -5.02 17.31
C TYR A 144 2.49 -6.31 16.83
N THR A 145 3.24 -7.37 16.71
CA THR A 145 2.70 -8.67 16.28
C THR A 145 1.76 -9.25 17.36
N PRO A 146 0.58 -9.73 16.99
CA PRO A 146 -0.36 -10.35 17.94
C PRO A 146 0.25 -11.59 18.61
N GLU A 147 0.06 -11.73 19.94
CA GLU A 147 0.61 -12.82 20.74
C GLU A 147 0.22 -14.19 20.19
N GLY A 148 1.21 -15.02 19.87
CA GLY A 148 1.03 -16.40 19.43
C GLY A 148 0.92 -16.60 17.93
N GLU A 149 0.98 -15.53 17.13
CA GLU A 149 1.07 -15.66 15.68
C GLU A 149 2.49 -16.03 15.23
N SER A 150 2.59 -16.71 14.10
CA SER A 150 3.87 -17.04 13.48
C SER A 150 4.31 -15.89 12.60
N VAL A 151 5.58 -15.48 12.70
CA VAL A 151 6.15 -14.38 11.93
C VAL A 151 7.19 -14.84 10.91
N ASP A 152 7.43 -14.01 9.92
CA ASP A 152 8.54 -14.17 8.98
C ASP A 152 9.85 -13.58 9.56
N SER A 153 10.91 -13.55 8.74
CA SER A 153 12.23 -13.01 9.14
C SER A 153 12.25 -11.52 9.44
N ASN A 154 11.16 -10.79 9.16
CA ASN A 154 11.02 -9.36 9.38
C ASN A 154 10.04 -9.04 10.52
N GLY A 155 9.63 -10.03 11.30
CA GLY A 155 8.69 -9.86 12.41
C GLY A 155 7.22 -9.72 12.01
N CYS A 156 6.86 -9.99 10.75
CA CYS A 156 5.49 -9.81 10.28
C CYS A 156 4.71 -11.12 10.23
N SER A 157 3.54 -11.14 10.87
CA SER A 157 2.57 -12.24 10.75
C SER A 157 1.70 -12.09 9.50
N ASP A 158 0.98 -13.16 9.12
CA ASP A 158 0.08 -13.11 7.99
C ASP A 158 -1.10 -12.14 8.21
N SER A 159 -1.50 -11.90 9.49
CA SER A 159 -2.53 -10.90 9.82
C SER A 159 -2.08 -9.44 9.67
N GLN A 160 -0.77 -9.21 9.53
CA GLN A 160 -0.17 -7.88 9.33
C GLN A 160 0.27 -7.64 7.90
N LYS A 161 0.47 -8.71 7.12
CA LYS A 161 0.86 -8.62 5.72
C LYS A 161 -0.34 -8.48 4.81
N ASP A 162 -0.14 -7.77 3.73
CA ASP A 162 -1.01 -7.68 2.57
C ASP A 162 -0.08 -7.77 1.36
N THR A 163 0.16 -9.01 0.90
CA THR A 163 1.25 -9.32 -0.04
C THR A 163 0.99 -8.76 -1.44
N ASP A 164 -0.25 -8.68 -1.88
CA ASP A 164 -0.60 -8.17 -3.19
C ASP A 164 -1.11 -6.70 -3.16
N GLY A 165 -1.35 -6.15 -1.96
CA GLY A 165 -1.70 -4.75 -1.77
C GLY A 165 -3.15 -4.41 -2.12
N ASP A 166 -4.06 -5.34 -1.94
CA ASP A 166 -5.47 -5.16 -2.27
C ASP A 166 -6.32 -4.65 -1.09
N GLY A 167 -5.74 -4.62 0.13
CA GLY A 167 -6.36 -4.13 1.35
C GLY A 167 -6.93 -5.23 2.25
N VAL A 168 -6.73 -6.50 1.92
CA VAL A 168 -7.08 -7.68 2.72
C VAL A 168 -5.80 -8.38 3.14
N THR A 169 -5.69 -8.76 4.41
CA THR A 169 -4.47 -9.35 4.95
C THR A 169 -4.33 -10.82 4.58
N ASP A 170 -3.09 -11.31 4.48
CA ASP A 170 -2.74 -12.65 3.98
C ASP A 170 -3.44 -13.78 4.75
N ASP A 171 -3.79 -13.57 6.02
CA ASP A 171 -4.46 -14.57 6.86
C ASP A 171 -5.92 -14.86 6.47
N ILE A 172 -6.58 -13.88 5.86
CA ILE A 172 -7.97 -13.99 5.40
C ILE A 172 -8.12 -13.88 3.89
N ASP A 173 -7.04 -13.50 3.19
CA ASP A 173 -7.04 -13.39 1.74
C ASP A 173 -7.05 -14.77 1.06
N SER A 174 -8.09 -15.01 0.27
CA SER A 174 -8.26 -16.21 -0.54
C SER A 174 -7.76 -16.05 -1.98
N CYS A 175 -7.46 -14.82 -2.39
CA CYS A 175 -7.08 -14.45 -3.76
C CYS A 175 -5.73 -13.70 -3.79
N THR A 176 -4.67 -14.35 -3.36
CA THR A 176 -3.33 -13.84 -3.04
C THR A 176 -2.55 -13.14 -4.16
N GLU A 177 -3.15 -12.94 -5.32
CA GLU A 177 -2.56 -12.25 -6.48
C GLU A 177 -3.56 -11.24 -7.08
N THR A 178 -4.40 -10.63 -6.26
CA THR A 178 -5.35 -9.61 -6.71
C THR A 178 -4.61 -8.36 -7.19
N ARG A 179 -5.05 -7.81 -8.28
CA ARG A 179 -4.44 -6.63 -8.87
C ARG A 179 -4.64 -5.40 -8.01
N ASN A 180 -3.55 -4.76 -7.59
CA ASN A 180 -3.58 -3.54 -6.77
C ASN A 180 -4.50 -2.46 -7.38
N GLY A 181 -5.31 -1.85 -6.50
CA GLY A 181 -6.23 -0.75 -6.82
C GLY A 181 -7.53 -1.16 -7.48
N VAL A 182 -7.86 -2.46 -7.53
CA VAL A 182 -9.20 -2.93 -7.89
C VAL A 182 -10.04 -3.14 -6.62
N PRO A 183 -11.35 -2.95 -6.66
CA PRO A 183 -12.22 -3.31 -5.54
C PRO A 183 -12.27 -4.82 -5.32
N VAL A 184 -12.14 -5.23 -4.05
CA VAL A 184 -12.20 -6.62 -3.62
C VAL A 184 -13.35 -6.85 -2.64
N ASP A 185 -13.70 -8.11 -2.43
CA ASP A 185 -14.61 -8.53 -1.37
C ASP A 185 -13.86 -8.74 -0.04
N GLU A 186 -14.55 -9.24 0.97
CA GLU A 186 -14.01 -9.50 2.31
C GLU A 186 -12.94 -10.61 2.35
N ASN A 187 -12.75 -11.35 1.26
CA ASN A 187 -11.78 -12.43 1.12
C ASN A 187 -10.65 -12.08 0.14
N GLY A 188 -10.45 -10.79 -0.20
CA GLY A 188 -9.42 -10.35 -1.14
C GLY A 188 -9.71 -10.64 -2.61
N CYS A 189 -10.88 -11.19 -2.95
CA CYS A 189 -11.18 -11.54 -4.33
C CYS A 189 -11.79 -10.37 -5.09
N MET A 190 -11.24 -10.11 -6.27
CA MET A 190 -11.69 -9.03 -7.16
C MET A 190 -13.21 -9.09 -7.39
N LEU A 191 -13.91 -7.99 -7.14
CA LEU A 191 -15.31 -7.86 -7.51
C LEU A 191 -15.48 -8.01 -9.02
N SER A 192 -16.71 -8.38 -9.48
CA SER A 192 -16.96 -8.55 -10.90
C SER A 192 -16.57 -7.29 -11.69
N PRO A 193 -15.69 -7.40 -12.70
CA PRO A 193 -15.29 -6.29 -13.54
C PRO A 193 -16.41 -5.85 -14.53
N VAL A 194 -17.52 -6.57 -14.55
CA VAL A 194 -18.69 -6.27 -15.38
C VAL A 194 -19.95 -6.19 -14.55
N TYR A 195 -20.92 -5.41 -15.01
CA TYR A 195 -22.22 -5.25 -14.37
C TYR A 195 -23.33 -5.06 -15.38
N LEU A 196 -24.58 -5.33 -14.98
CA LEU A 196 -25.75 -5.04 -15.77
C LEU A 196 -26.13 -3.56 -15.62
N ASP A 197 -26.30 -2.88 -16.74
CA ASP A 197 -26.77 -1.49 -16.77
C ASP A 197 -28.24 -1.37 -16.27
N GLU A 198 -28.63 -0.16 -15.91
CA GLU A 198 -29.98 0.15 -15.42
C GLU A 198 -31.10 -0.19 -16.42
N ASN A 199 -30.76 -0.24 -17.73
CA ASN A 199 -31.71 -0.66 -18.77
C ASN A 199 -32.06 -2.16 -18.73
N GLY A 200 -31.37 -2.95 -17.88
CA GLY A 200 -31.64 -4.38 -17.68
C GLY A 200 -31.17 -5.28 -18.82
N VAL A 201 -30.44 -4.78 -19.80
CA VAL A 201 -29.98 -5.53 -21.00
C VAL A 201 -28.47 -5.37 -21.21
N THR A 202 -27.96 -4.16 -21.16
CA THR A 202 -26.56 -3.86 -21.51
C THR A 202 -25.60 -4.31 -20.44
N ILE A 203 -24.54 -5.00 -20.84
CA ILE A 203 -23.42 -5.39 -19.95
C ILE A 203 -22.30 -4.38 -20.09
N LYS A 204 -21.98 -3.74 -18.98
CA LYS A 204 -20.96 -2.70 -18.89
C LYS A 204 -19.73 -3.15 -18.11
N SER A 205 -18.59 -2.61 -18.51
CA SER A 205 -17.35 -2.73 -17.75
C SER A 205 -17.30 -1.74 -16.61
N SER A 206 -16.84 -2.17 -15.44
CA SER A 206 -16.44 -1.29 -14.36
C SER A 206 -15.25 -0.41 -14.79
N SER A 207 -15.05 0.73 -14.12
CA SER A 207 -13.99 1.69 -14.46
C SER A 207 -12.56 1.11 -14.35
N TRP A 208 -12.38 0.03 -13.58
CA TRP A 208 -11.14 -0.69 -13.37
C TRP A 208 -11.02 -1.98 -14.22
N GLY A 209 -12.08 -2.35 -14.94
CA GLY A 209 -12.08 -3.49 -15.86
C GLY A 209 -11.10 -3.30 -17.01
N ARG A 210 -10.46 -4.38 -17.43
CA ARG A 210 -9.47 -4.41 -18.52
C ARG A 210 -9.83 -5.47 -19.56
N VAL A 211 -9.33 -5.29 -20.76
CA VAL A 211 -9.45 -6.31 -21.80
C VAL A 211 -8.92 -7.65 -21.27
N SER A 212 -9.68 -8.70 -21.48
CA SER A 212 -9.49 -10.07 -21.00
C SER A 212 -9.97 -10.35 -19.58
N ASP A 213 -10.32 -9.34 -18.79
CA ASP A 213 -10.96 -9.59 -17.49
C ASP A 213 -12.30 -10.30 -17.72
N VAL A 214 -12.59 -11.25 -16.82
CA VAL A 214 -13.83 -12.03 -16.84
C VAL A 214 -14.60 -11.72 -15.57
N GLY A 215 -15.91 -11.54 -15.70
CA GLY A 215 -16.79 -11.35 -14.57
C GLY A 215 -18.15 -11.99 -14.82
N GLU A 216 -18.92 -12.14 -13.75
CA GLU A 216 -20.22 -12.78 -13.78
C GLU A 216 -21.35 -11.77 -13.53
N VAL A 217 -22.43 -11.88 -14.32
CA VAL A 217 -23.68 -11.16 -14.11
C VAL A 217 -24.83 -12.18 -14.21
N ASN A 218 -25.61 -12.32 -13.16
CA ASN A 218 -26.76 -13.22 -13.08
C ASN A 218 -26.45 -14.69 -13.45
N GLY A 219 -25.26 -15.22 -13.07
CA GLY A 219 -24.85 -16.59 -13.37
C GLY A 219 -24.31 -16.79 -14.78
N VAL A 220 -24.05 -15.72 -15.53
CA VAL A 220 -23.46 -15.76 -16.87
C VAL A 220 -22.11 -15.05 -16.85
N GLU A 221 -21.08 -15.74 -17.34
CA GLU A 221 -19.75 -15.15 -17.50
C GLU A 221 -19.66 -14.26 -18.72
N TYR A 222 -19.05 -13.09 -18.53
CA TYR A 222 -18.76 -12.10 -19.59
C TYR A 222 -17.27 -11.79 -19.62
N THR A 223 -16.70 -11.70 -20.81
CA THR A 223 -15.30 -11.29 -21.01
C THR A 223 -15.28 -9.85 -21.55
N ILE A 224 -14.49 -8.98 -20.93
CA ILE A 224 -14.25 -7.64 -21.47
C ILE A 224 -13.36 -7.76 -22.71
N GLY A 225 -13.88 -7.36 -23.86
CA GLY A 225 -13.19 -7.45 -25.13
C GLY A 225 -12.80 -6.11 -25.73
N ASN A 226 -11.98 -6.20 -26.77
CA ASN A 226 -11.72 -5.13 -27.71
C ASN A 226 -12.20 -5.55 -29.12
N TYR A 227 -12.00 -4.70 -30.10
CA TYR A 227 -12.40 -4.99 -31.49
C TYR A 227 -11.88 -6.33 -32.03
N ASN A 228 -10.65 -6.74 -31.67
CA ASN A 228 -10.09 -8.02 -32.12
C ASN A 228 -10.83 -9.22 -31.53
N TYR A 229 -11.40 -9.10 -30.34
CA TYR A 229 -12.20 -10.16 -29.71
C TYR A 229 -13.46 -10.46 -30.52
N ILE A 230 -14.14 -9.45 -31.08
CA ILE A 230 -15.32 -9.67 -31.94
C ILE A 230 -14.95 -10.63 -33.07
N ARG A 231 -13.89 -10.32 -33.81
CA ARG A 231 -13.44 -11.12 -34.96
C ARG A 231 -12.99 -12.52 -34.55
N THR A 232 -12.22 -12.62 -33.48
CA THR A 232 -11.73 -13.91 -32.97
C THR A 232 -12.88 -14.79 -32.53
N TRP A 233 -13.81 -14.26 -31.74
CA TRP A 233 -14.94 -15.02 -31.23
C TRP A 233 -15.90 -15.48 -32.32
N ILE A 234 -16.11 -14.68 -33.34
CA ILE A 234 -16.88 -15.08 -34.52
C ILE A 234 -16.18 -16.25 -35.23
N SER A 235 -14.88 -16.16 -35.48
CA SER A 235 -14.12 -17.21 -36.14
C SER A 235 -14.09 -18.53 -35.34
N GLU A 236 -14.18 -18.42 -34.00
CA GLU A 236 -14.22 -19.56 -33.07
C GLU A 236 -15.64 -20.09 -32.83
N GLY A 237 -16.68 -19.40 -33.33
CA GLY A 237 -18.07 -19.75 -33.08
C GLY A 237 -18.53 -19.54 -31.64
N ARG A 238 -17.89 -18.60 -30.92
CA ARG A 238 -18.26 -18.28 -29.53
C ARG A 238 -19.50 -17.38 -29.49
N ASN A 239 -20.18 -17.40 -28.35
CA ASN A 239 -21.36 -16.58 -28.12
C ASN A 239 -20.98 -15.12 -27.89
N LEU A 240 -21.26 -14.24 -28.86
CA LEU A 240 -20.95 -12.81 -28.77
C LEU A 240 -21.76 -12.07 -27.70
N ASN A 241 -22.89 -12.63 -27.27
CA ASN A 241 -23.66 -12.02 -26.17
C ASN A 241 -22.94 -12.07 -24.81
N GLN A 242 -21.85 -12.87 -24.69
CA GLN A 242 -20.98 -12.94 -23.52
C GLN A 242 -19.74 -12.02 -23.64
N LEU A 243 -19.71 -11.14 -24.66
CA LEU A 243 -18.64 -10.16 -24.82
C LEU A 243 -19.10 -8.80 -24.29
N CYS A 244 -18.44 -8.28 -23.28
CA CYS A 244 -18.60 -6.89 -22.82
C CYS A 244 -17.75 -5.98 -23.71
N THR A 245 -18.39 -5.02 -24.36
CA THR A 245 -17.80 -4.16 -25.41
C THR A 245 -17.52 -2.73 -24.97
N SER A 246 -17.71 -2.40 -23.69
CA SER A 246 -17.59 -1.03 -23.15
C SER A 246 -16.23 -0.33 -23.45
N LEU A 247 -15.17 -1.09 -23.71
CA LEU A 247 -13.85 -0.53 -24.02
C LEU A 247 -13.61 -0.33 -25.53
N ILE A 248 -14.64 -0.60 -26.37
CA ILE A 248 -14.53 -0.41 -27.81
C ILE A 248 -14.99 1.00 -28.16
N ILE A 249 -14.13 1.73 -28.86
CA ILE A 249 -14.40 3.12 -29.28
C ILE A 249 -14.64 3.25 -30.79
N ASN A 250 -14.35 2.21 -31.54
CA ASN A 250 -14.55 2.17 -32.99
C ASN A 250 -15.00 0.76 -33.43
N MET A 251 -16.11 0.69 -34.16
CA MET A 251 -16.69 -0.57 -34.70
C MET A 251 -16.75 -0.56 -36.22
N ASP A 252 -15.94 0.27 -36.89
CA ASP A 252 -15.86 0.32 -38.34
C ASP A 252 -15.59 -1.06 -38.93
N TYR A 253 -16.39 -1.46 -39.91
CA TYR A 253 -16.30 -2.78 -40.53
C TYR A 253 -16.44 -3.96 -39.55
N GLY A 254 -17.09 -3.76 -38.41
CA GLY A 254 -17.18 -4.76 -37.34
C GLY A 254 -17.59 -6.15 -37.85
N PHE A 255 -18.55 -6.23 -38.75
CA PHE A 255 -19.07 -7.46 -39.30
C PHE A 255 -18.83 -7.65 -40.82
N SER A 256 -18.01 -6.82 -41.46
CA SER A 256 -17.88 -6.84 -42.92
C SER A 256 -16.71 -7.67 -43.46
N ASN A 257 -15.61 -7.75 -42.76
CA ASN A 257 -14.39 -8.42 -43.26
C ASN A 257 -14.05 -9.71 -42.48
N GLY A 258 -14.47 -10.85 -43.02
CA GLY A 258 -14.15 -12.19 -42.46
C GLY A 258 -15.20 -12.70 -41.48
N ILE A 259 -16.32 -12.04 -41.34
CA ILE A 259 -17.53 -12.54 -40.66
C ILE A 259 -18.41 -13.23 -41.66
N PRO A 260 -18.96 -14.42 -41.34
CA PRO A 260 -19.94 -15.04 -42.24
C PRO A 260 -21.09 -14.04 -42.51
N PRO A 261 -21.44 -13.80 -43.79
CA PRO A 261 -22.56 -12.90 -44.11
C PRO A 261 -23.87 -13.32 -43.43
N GLU A 262 -24.00 -14.60 -43.12
CA GLU A 262 -25.14 -15.22 -42.43
C GLU A 262 -25.15 -14.99 -40.90
N PHE A 263 -24.17 -14.26 -40.31
CA PHE A 263 -24.20 -13.95 -38.87
C PHE A 263 -25.46 -13.19 -38.48
N ASN A 264 -26.22 -13.75 -37.57
CA ASN A 264 -27.42 -13.16 -36.98
C ASN A 264 -27.53 -13.54 -35.49
N GLY A 265 -26.38 -13.54 -34.80
CA GLY A 265 -26.30 -13.83 -33.36
C GLY A 265 -26.80 -12.68 -32.48
N ASP A 266 -27.09 -13.00 -31.24
CA ASP A 266 -27.50 -12.02 -30.23
C ASP A 266 -26.32 -11.14 -29.81
N ILE A 267 -26.50 -9.83 -29.94
CA ILE A 267 -25.55 -8.78 -29.50
C ILE A 267 -26.32 -7.66 -28.77
N SER A 268 -27.51 -7.94 -28.28
CA SER A 268 -28.37 -6.96 -27.61
C SER A 268 -27.78 -6.40 -26.34
N SER A 269 -26.92 -7.21 -25.67
CA SER A 269 -26.23 -6.83 -24.44
C SER A 269 -25.00 -5.93 -24.61
N TRP A 270 -24.60 -5.64 -25.84
CA TRP A 270 -23.40 -4.86 -26.09
C TRP A 270 -23.53 -3.41 -25.63
N ASP A 271 -22.51 -2.93 -24.96
CA ASP A 271 -22.33 -1.53 -24.63
C ASP A 271 -21.59 -0.82 -25.78
N VAL A 272 -22.29 0.02 -26.50
CA VAL A 272 -21.73 0.83 -27.60
C VAL A 272 -21.67 2.31 -27.25
N SER A 273 -21.89 2.66 -25.98
CA SER A 273 -21.95 4.06 -25.51
C SER A 273 -20.67 4.87 -25.71
N ASN A 274 -19.54 4.20 -25.86
CA ASN A 274 -18.25 4.83 -26.13
C ASN A 274 -17.85 4.79 -27.62
N VAL A 275 -18.67 4.18 -28.47
CA VAL A 275 -18.34 4.02 -29.89
C VAL A 275 -18.60 5.34 -30.62
N THR A 276 -17.63 5.79 -31.40
CA THR A 276 -17.68 7.01 -32.18
C THR A 276 -17.79 6.76 -33.68
N GLY A 277 -17.36 5.58 -34.15
CA GLY A 277 -17.44 5.20 -35.57
C GLY A 277 -18.12 3.84 -35.76
N MET A 278 -19.09 3.77 -36.67
CA MET A 278 -19.79 2.55 -37.07
C MET A 278 -19.79 2.37 -38.58
N TYR A 279 -18.76 2.89 -39.28
CA TYR A 279 -18.64 2.80 -40.74
C TYR A 279 -18.76 1.35 -41.21
N GLY A 280 -19.73 1.07 -42.09
CA GLY A 280 -19.91 -0.24 -42.68
C GLY A 280 -20.05 -1.41 -41.70
N MET A 281 -20.53 -1.17 -40.51
CA MET A 281 -20.54 -2.19 -39.44
C MET A 281 -21.28 -3.46 -39.86
N PHE A 282 -22.41 -3.35 -40.53
CA PHE A 282 -23.26 -4.45 -41.02
C PHE A 282 -23.35 -4.51 -42.54
N ILE A 283 -22.35 -3.96 -43.24
CA ILE A 283 -22.34 -3.97 -44.72
C ILE A 283 -22.41 -5.40 -45.27
N ASN A 284 -23.30 -5.64 -46.28
CA ASN A 284 -23.55 -6.96 -46.89
C ASN A 284 -23.96 -8.05 -45.88
N SER A 285 -24.55 -7.71 -44.74
CA SER A 285 -24.90 -8.64 -43.66
C SER A 285 -26.35 -9.10 -43.70
N GLN A 286 -26.59 -10.33 -43.22
CA GLN A 286 -27.95 -10.84 -42.96
C GLN A 286 -28.41 -10.52 -41.53
N PHE A 287 -27.63 -9.73 -40.76
CA PHE A 287 -27.98 -9.38 -39.40
C PHE A 287 -29.32 -8.64 -39.34
N ASN A 288 -30.21 -9.13 -38.48
CA ASN A 288 -31.48 -8.52 -38.16
C ASN A 288 -31.85 -8.76 -36.68
N GLY A 289 -30.85 -8.81 -35.82
CA GLY A 289 -31.01 -8.98 -34.36
C GLY A 289 -31.48 -7.69 -33.67
N ASP A 290 -31.84 -7.80 -32.40
CA ASP A 290 -32.29 -6.67 -31.60
C ASP A 290 -31.10 -5.81 -31.13
N ILE A 291 -31.12 -4.55 -31.53
CA ILE A 291 -30.15 -3.50 -31.13
C ILE A 291 -30.89 -2.24 -30.67
N SER A 292 -32.16 -2.37 -30.32
CA SER A 292 -33.02 -1.24 -29.91
C SER A 292 -32.53 -0.54 -28.63
N ASN A 293 -31.81 -1.26 -27.76
CA ASN A 293 -31.27 -0.75 -26.50
C ASN A 293 -29.86 -0.15 -26.63
N TRP A 294 -29.28 -0.14 -27.83
CA TRP A 294 -27.97 0.44 -28.02
C TRP A 294 -27.97 1.96 -27.78
N ASN A 295 -27.06 2.42 -26.93
CA ASN A 295 -26.80 3.84 -26.76
C ASN A 295 -25.79 4.31 -27.80
N VAL A 296 -26.27 4.89 -28.91
CA VAL A 296 -25.46 5.38 -30.02
C VAL A 296 -25.14 6.88 -29.93
N SER A 297 -25.43 7.53 -28.80
CA SER A 297 -25.32 8.98 -28.65
C SER A 297 -23.90 9.53 -28.82
N SER A 298 -22.85 8.68 -28.78
CA SER A 298 -21.45 9.09 -29.05
C SER A 298 -21.06 8.92 -30.51
N VAL A 299 -21.88 8.31 -31.34
CA VAL A 299 -21.55 8.01 -32.76
C VAL A 299 -21.55 9.27 -33.59
N VAL A 300 -20.49 9.44 -34.37
CA VAL A 300 -20.31 10.59 -35.28
C VAL A 300 -20.51 10.21 -36.74
N SER A 301 -20.12 8.99 -37.14
CA SER A 301 -20.35 8.48 -38.48
C SER A 301 -21.09 7.14 -38.47
N MET A 302 -22.14 7.06 -39.26
CA MET A 302 -22.91 5.84 -39.59
C MET A 302 -22.85 5.54 -41.10
N GLU A 303 -21.85 6.09 -41.79
CA GLU A 303 -21.62 5.86 -43.21
C GLU A 303 -21.65 4.36 -43.52
N ARG A 304 -22.49 3.95 -44.47
CA ARG A 304 -22.65 2.57 -44.97
C ARG A 304 -23.02 1.52 -43.90
N MET A 305 -23.50 1.93 -42.71
CA MET A 305 -23.68 1.01 -41.58
C MET A 305 -24.51 -0.22 -41.93
N PHE A 306 -25.57 -0.06 -42.73
CA PHE A 306 -26.46 -1.15 -43.17
C PHE A 306 -26.48 -1.33 -44.70
N ASP A 307 -25.44 -0.85 -45.40
CA ASP A 307 -25.34 -0.97 -46.87
C ASP A 307 -25.54 -2.43 -47.30
N ASN A 308 -26.51 -2.66 -48.21
CA ASN A 308 -26.82 -4.00 -48.72
C ASN A 308 -27.13 -5.05 -47.63
N SER A 309 -27.73 -4.65 -46.51
CA SER A 309 -28.06 -5.54 -45.39
C SER A 309 -29.54 -5.94 -45.35
N GLN A 310 -29.85 -6.97 -44.56
CA GLN A 310 -31.23 -7.42 -44.31
C GLN A 310 -31.86 -6.77 -43.06
N PHE A 311 -31.18 -5.80 -42.46
CA PHE A 311 -31.61 -5.19 -41.22
C PHE A 311 -32.91 -4.42 -41.38
N ASN A 312 -33.89 -4.73 -40.53
CA ASN A 312 -35.16 -4.02 -40.40
C ASN A 312 -35.67 -3.99 -38.96
N GLY A 313 -34.71 -3.97 -38.00
CA GLY A 313 -35.01 -3.90 -36.57
C GLY A 313 -35.45 -2.51 -36.11
N ASP A 314 -35.96 -2.45 -34.89
CA ASP A 314 -36.38 -1.19 -34.26
C ASP A 314 -35.17 -0.38 -33.79
N ILE A 315 -35.03 0.82 -34.31
CA ILE A 315 -34.00 1.80 -33.94
C ILE A 315 -34.63 3.18 -33.71
N SER A 316 -35.92 3.22 -33.45
CA SER A 316 -36.68 4.47 -33.29
C SER A 316 -36.24 5.32 -32.10
N ASN A 317 -35.65 4.68 -31.08
CA ASN A 317 -35.16 5.35 -29.88
C ASN A 317 -33.65 5.73 -29.92
N TRP A 318 -32.98 5.52 -31.04
CA TRP A 318 -31.60 5.91 -31.16
C TRP A 318 -31.42 7.43 -31.10
N ASP A 319 -30.53 7.89 -30.24
CA ASP A 319 -30.05 9.27 -30.21
C ASP A 319 -28.96 9.45 -31.27
N VAL A 320 -29.32 9.96 -32.43
CA VAL A 320 -28.41 10.22 -33.56
C VAL A 320 -27.98 11.70 -33.63
N SER A 321 -28.27 12.48 -32.61
CA SER A 321 -28.04 13.93 -32.59
C SER A 321 -26.57 14.36 -32.79
N ASN A 322 -25.61 13.47 -32.57
CA ASN A 322 -24.19 13.72 -32.82
C ASN A 322 -23.69 13.21 -34.18
N VAL A 323 -24.54 12.53 -34.94
CA VAL A 323 -24.15 12.00 -36.25
C VAL A 323 -24.03 13.13 -37.27
N THR A 324 -22.91 13.15 -37.99
CA THR A 324 -22.65 14.14 -39.05
C THR A 324 -22.64 13.53 -40.43
N ASP A 325 -22.52 12.20 -40.52
CA ASP A 325 -22.39 11.48 -41.78
C ASP A 325 -23.29 10.23 -41.80
N MET A 326 -24.22 10.19 -42.75
CA MET A 326 -25.17 9.08 -43.02
C MET A 326 -25.09 8.63 -44.47
N GLU A 327 -23.98 8.92 -45.21
CA GLU A 327 -23.79 8.48 -46.60
C GLU A 327 -24.03 6.96 -46.72
N ASP A 328 -24.80 6.52 -47.71
CA ASP A 328 -25.08 5.11 -48.05
C ASP A 328 -25.70 4.29 -46.89
N MET A 329 -26.17 4.89 -45.77
CA MET A 329 -26.50 4.16 -44.53
C MET A 329 -27.50 3.02 -44.75
N PHE A 330 -28.52 3.22 -45.59
CA PHE A 330 -29.56 2.24 -45.90
C PHE A 330 -29.65 1.96 -47.39
N ILE A 331 -28.57 2.14 -48.15
CA ILE A 331 -28.55 1.83 -49.57
C ILE A 331 -28.85 0.34 -49.82
N ASN A 332 -29.74 0.04 -50.78
CA ASN A 332 -30.12 -1.31 -51.18
C ASN A 332 -30.57 -2.21 -50.00
N THR A 333 -31.39 -1.67 -49.10
CA THR A 333 -31.93 -2.39 -47.93
C THR A 333 -33.42 -2.64 -47.97
N THR A 334 -33.86 -3.56 -47.11
CA THR A 334 -35.28 -3.77 -46.81
C THR A 334 -35.78 -2.92 -45.65
N PHE A 335 -34.93 -2.06 -45.08
CA PHE A 335 -35.24 -1.24 -43.92
C PHE A 335 -36.48 -0.36 -44.18
N ASN A 336 -37.43 -0.42 -43.24
CA ASN A 336 -38.62 0.43 -43.27
C ASN A 336 -39.20 0.65 -41.85
N SER A 337 -38.37 0.61 -40.84
CA SER A 337 -38.76 0.89 -39.45
C SER A 337 -38.87 2.39 -39.20
N ASP A 338 -39.54 2.75 -38.10
CA ASP A 338 -39.79 4.15 -37.74
C ASP A 338 -38.50 4.87 -37.30
N ILE A 339 -38.20 5.98 -37.95
CA ILE A 339 -37.11 6.89 -37.66
C ILE A 339 -37.55 8.35 -37.62
N SER A 340 -38.88 8.57 -37.51
CA SER A 340 -39.49 9.91 -37.58
C SER A 340 -39.00 10.87 -36.47
N ASN A 341 -38.54 10.33 -35.32
CA ASN A 341 -38.07 11.10 -34.18
C ASN A 341 -36.57 11.36 -34.19
N TRP A 342 -35.83 10.92 -35.19
CA TRP A 342 -34.39 11.15 -35.23
C TRP A 342 -34.07 12.64 -35.34
N ASP A 343 -33.17 13.13 -34.48
CA ASP A 343 -32.58 14.45 -34.62
C ASP A 343 -31.38 14.37 -35.58
N VAL A 344 -31.63 14.76 -36.83
CA VAL A 344 -30.62 14.76 -37.89
C VAL A 344 -30.03 16.16 -38.16
N SER A 345 -30.25 17.10 -37.25
CA SER A 345 -29.88 18.51 -37.43
C SER A 345 -28.38 18.75 -37.58
N ASN A 346 -27.54 17.80 -37.16
CA ASN A 346 -26.08 17.89 -37.33
C ASN A 346 -25.55 17.14 -38.56
N VAL A 347 -26.40 16.44 -39.29
CA VAL A 347 -25.96 15.68 -40.46
C VAL A 347 -25.62 16.63 -41.62
N THR A 348 -24.46 16.37 -42.24
CA THR A 348 -23.96 17.16 -43.37
C THR A 348 -23.99 16.39 -44.69
N ASP A 349 -23.95 15.04 -44.63
CA ASP A 349 -23.97 14.16 -45.80
C ASP A 349 -25.06 13.08 -45.63
N MET A 350 -26.00 13.05 -46.57
CA MET A 350 -27.08 12.04 -46.72
C MET A 350 -27.08 11.45 -48.13
N SER A 351 -25.96 11.55 -48.87
CA SER A 351 -25.88 11.02 -50.22
C SER A 351 -26.20 9.52 -50.26
N ASN A 352 -26.99 9.10 -51.21
CA ASN A 352 -27.47 7.73 -51.43
C ASN A 352 -28.15 7.06 -50.22
N MET A 353 -28.50 7.78 -49.14
CA MET A 353 -28.93 7.18 -47.87
C MET A 353 -30.02 6.12 -48.02
N PHE A 354 -30.97 6.32 -48.94
CA PHE A 354 -32.06 5.39 -49.23
C PHE A 354 -32.09 4.95 -50.72
N ASP A 355 -30.96 5.05 -51.47
CA ASP A 355 -30.90 4.55 -52.83
C ASP A 355 -31.25 3.06 -52.89
N LYS A 356 -32.14 2.65 -53.77
CA LYS A 356 -32.68 1.29 -53.94
C LYS A 356 -33.28 0.68 -52.65
N SER A 357 -33.67 1.50 -51.69
CA SER A 357 -34.25 1.09 -50.40
C SER A 357 -35.75 0.90 -50.48
N GLN A 358 -36.29 0.05 -49.59
CA GLN A 358 -37.74 -0.08 -49.39
C GLN A 358 -38.32 0.95 -48.41
N PHE A 359 -37.50 1.83 -47.89
CA PHE A 359 -37.92 2.83 -46.91
C PHE A 359 -39.04 3.73 -47.47
N ASN A 360 -40.12 3.87 -46.71
CA ASN A 360 -41.21 4.78 -46.97
C ASN A 360 -41.86 5.32 -45.68
N GLY A 361 -41.02 5.47 -44.64
CA GLY A 361 -41.43 6.04 -43.35
C GLY A 361 -41.64 7.56 -43.39
N ASP A 362 -42.20 8.10 -42.32
CA ASP A 362 -42.39 9.55 -42.18
C ASP A 362 -41.10 10.22 -41.69
N ILE A 363 -40.58 11.14 -42.49
CA ILE A 363 -39.40 11.96 -42.17
C ILE A 363 -39.68 13.45 -42.41
N SER A 364 -40.95 13.82 -42.46
CA SER A 364 -41.39 15.19 -42.76
C SER A 364 -40.90 16.23 -41.73
N ASN A 365 -40.58 15.80 -40.50
CA ASN A 365 -40.12 16.65 -39.42
C ASN A 365 -38.61 16.73 -39.30
N TRP A 366 -37.85 16.07 -40.15
CA TRP A 366 -36.38 16.14 -40.07
C TRP A 366 -35.88 17.56 -40.37
N ASP A 367 -34.98 18.06 -39.51
CA ASP A 367 -34.22 19.28 -39.77
C ASP A 367 -33.00 18.95 -40.62
N VAL A 368 -33.06 19.21 -41.90
CA VAL A 368 -32.01 18.95 -42.89
C VAL A 368 -31.25 20.22 -43.27
N SER A 369 -31.43 21.30 -42.52
CA SER A 369 -30.91 22.62 -42.87
C SER A 369 -29.36 22.68 -42.92
N ASN A 370 -28.65 21.72 -42.31
CA ASN A 370 -27.17 21.64 -42.37
C ASN A 370 -26.67 20.65 -43.43
N VAL A 371 -27.54 19.95 -44.14
CA VAL A 371 -27.13 18.98 -45.15
C VAL A 371 -26.59 19.68 -46.37
N THR A 372 -25.41 19.25 -46.84
CA THR A 372 -24.74 19.81 -48.02
C THR A 372 -24.78 18.88 -49.24
N ASP A 373 -24.84 17.56 -49.00
CA ASP A 373 -24.97 16.54 -50.05
C ASP A 373 -26.18 15.62 -49.80
N MET A 374 -27.12 15.59 -50.77
CA MET A 374 -28.26 14.69 -50.81
C MET A 374 -28.30 13.96 -52.16
N SER A 375 -27.16 13.86 -52.87
CA SER A 375 -27.12 13.23 -54.20
C SER A 375 -27.65 11.81 -54.14
N ASN A 376 -28.59 11.51 -55.05
CA ASN A 376 -29.27 10.21 -55.17
C ASN A 376 -29.95 9.69 -53.89
N MET A 377 -30.28 10.53 -52.89
CA MET A 377 -30.80 10.10 -51.58
C MET A 377 -31.96 9.10 -51.69
N PHE A 378 -32.82 9.26 -52.67
CA PHE A 378 -34.00 8.39 -52.91
C PHE A 378 -33.98 7.74 -54.30
N ASP A 379 -32.82 7.67 -55.00
CA ASP A 379 -32.78 7.09 -56.35
C ASP A 379 -33.24 5.63 -56.32
N ASN A 380 -34.13 5.25 -57.22
CA ASN A 380 -34.72 3.92 -57.30
C ASN A 380 -35.36 3.39 -55.97
N SER A 381 -35.72 4.28 -55.03
CA SER A 381 -36.34 3.90 -53.73
C SER A 381 -37.86 3.78 -53.82
N GLN A 382 -38.50 3.25 -52.75
CA GLN A 382 -39.93 3.22 -52.59
C GLN A 382 -40.48 4.49 -51.91
N PHE A 383 -39.63 5.43 -51.55
CA PHE A 383 -40.01 6.62 -50.80
C PHE A 383 -40.99 7.52 -51.64
N ASN A 384 -42.12 7.87 -51.01
CA ASN A 384 -43.07 8.82 -51.55
C ASN A 384 -43.66 9.74 -50.45
N GLY A 385 -42.97 9.89 -49.33
CA GLY A 385 -43.34 10.74 -48.20
C GLY A 385 -43.33 12.24 -48.52
N ASP A 386 -43.93 13.02 -47.63
CA ASP A 386 -43.96 14.48 -47.74
C ASP A 386 -42.67 15.09 -47.16
N ILE A 387 -41.90 15.79 -47.95
CA ILE A 387 -40.70 16.53 -47.59
C ILE A 387 -40.79 18.02 -47.93
N SER A 388 -42.03 18.53 -48.13
CA SER A 388 -42.23 19.92 -48.53
C SER A 388 -41.77 20.96 -47.51
N ASN A 389 -41.53 20.56 -46.23
CA ASN A 389 -41.06 21.43 -45.18
C ASN A 389 -39.52 21.47 -45.04
N TRP A 390 -38.78 20.68 -45.80
CA TRP A 390 -37.32 20.62 -45.70
C TRP A 390 -36.67 21.92 -46.18
N ASP A 391 -35.79 22.49 -45.38
CA ASP A 391 -34.89 23.56 -45.81
C ASP A 391 -33.63 22.98 -46.48
N VAL A 392 -33.63 22.99 -47.80
CA VAL A 392 -32.52 22.48 -48.61
C VAL A 392 -31.63 23.60 -49.17
N SER A 393 -31.64 24.77 -48.54
CA SER A 393 -30.93 25.96 -49.03
C SER A 393 -29.41 25.81 -49.05
N TYR A 394 -28.85 24.90 -48.22
CA TYR A 394 -27.40 24.59 -48.17
C TYR A 394 -27.01 23.38 -49.02
N VAL A 395 -27.97 22.65 -49.60
CA VAL A 395 -27.68 21.49 -50.43
C VAL A 395 -27.01 21.93 -51.73
N THR A 396 -25.82 21.41 -51.99
CA THR A 396 -25.03 21.69 -53.21
C THR A 396 -25.11 20.57 -54.23
N ASN A 397 -25.41 19.35 -53.82
CA ASN A 397 -25.66 18.17 -54.65
C ASN A 397 -26.99 17.53 -54.26
N MET A 398 -27.81 17.23 -55.30
CA MET A 398 -29.16 16.66 -55.07
C MET A 398 -29.47 15.57 -56.12
#